data_2b6ce414985203e80fc4d494b994eed5
#
_entry.id   2b6ce414985203e80fc4d494b994eed5
#
_cell.length_a   1.000
_cell.length_b   1.000
_cell.length_c   1.000
_cell.angle_alpha   90.00
_cell.angle_beta   90.00
_cell.angle_gamma   90.00
#
_symmetry.space_group_name_H-M   'P 1'
#
loop_
_entity.id
_entity.type
_entity.pdbx_description
1 polymer ?
#
loop_
_entity_poly.entity_id
_entity_poly.type
_entity_poly.pdbx_seq_one_letter_code
_entity_poly.pdbx_strand_id
1 'polypeptide(L)'
;MGKSGFPRLLHPTVDAVNVRDVAVFYGELLGLNHDADVADGEPQWVELVDSAGAVRLAVQRVDSLTRTTWPSPDVPMQLHLEFIVDSRDELLRHVERACALGAIVLMDRSDERDEQVFVLADPAGHPFCLLSRV
;
A
#
# COMPACT_ATOMS: atom_id res chain seq x y z
N MET A 1 -15.58 -2.28 -15.52
CA MET A 1 -15.20 -2.94 -16.78
C MET A 1 -14.78 -1.90 -17.82
N GLY A 2 -13.65 -2.09 -18.48
CA GLY A 2 -13.17 -1.16 -19.49
C GLY A 2 -13.89 -1.31 -20.83
N LYS A 3 -13.80 -0.28 -21.65
CA LYS A 3 -14.30 -0.34 -23.02
C LYS A 3 -13.37 -1.19 -23.88
N SER A 4 -13.94 -1.92 -24.83
CA SER A 4 -13.20 -2.69 -25.82
C SER A 4 -12.29 -1.77 -26.65
N GLY A 5 -11.06 -2.20 -26.93
CA GLY A 5 -10.11 -1.44 -27.73
C GLY A 5 -9.26 -0.43 -26.97
N PHE A 6 -9.46 -0.31 -25.64
CA PHE A 6 -8.66 0.58 -24.79
C PHE A 6 -7.78 -0.23 -23.83
N PRO A 7 -6.63 0.32 -23.45
CA PRO A 7 -5.84 -0.31 -22.40
C PRO A 7 -6.62 -0.42 -21.10
N ARG A 8 -6.37 -1.47 -20.34
CA ARG A 8 -6.93 -1.67 -18.99
C ARG A 8 -5.81 -1.55 -17.98
N LEU A 9 -6.12 -1.03 -16.81
CA LEU A 9 -5.15 -1.05 -15.71
C LEU A 9 -4.92 -2.50 -15.30
N LEU A 10 -3.67 -2.95 -15.39
CA LEU A 10 -3.33 -4.31 -14.95
C LEU A 10 -3.20 -4.36 -13.44
N HIS A 11 -2.28 -3.60 -12.89
CA HIS A 11 -2.10 -3.42 -11.45
C HIS A 11 -1.07 -2.32 -11.22
N PRO A 12 -1.10 -1.65 -10.06
CA PRO A 12 0.01 -0.78 -9.66
C PRO A 12 1.23 -1.61 -9.27
N THR A 13 2.40 -1.01 -9.42
CA THR A 13 3.67 -1.61 -9.00
C THR A 13 4.42 -0.58 -8.16
N VAL A 14 4.91 -0.99 -7.01
CA VAL A 14 5.69 -0.14 -6.12
C VAL A 14 7.14 -0.61 -6.07
N ASP A 15 8.06 0.33 -5.99
CA ASP A 15 9.47 0.04 -5.84
C ASP A 15 9.82 -0.19 -4.37
N ALA A 16 10.78 -1.07 -4.12
CA ALA A 16 11.27 -1.29 -2.77
C ALA A 16 12.72 -1.77 -2.81
N VAL A 17 13.52 -1.29 -1.87
CA VAL A 17 14.87 -1.84 -1.67
C VAL A 17 14.76 -3.25 -1.07
N ASN A 18 13.86 -3.42 -0.09
CA ASN A 18 13.58 -4.73 0.50
C ASN A 18 12.18 -5.18 0.05
N VAL A 19 12.14 -5.93 -1.04
CA VAL A 19 10.88 -6.37 -1.67
C VAL A 19 10.08 -7.27 -0.72
N ARG A 20 10.76 -8.17 -0.02
CA ARG A 20 10.08 -9.11 0.90
C ARG A 20 9.32 -8.38 2.00
N ASP A 21 9.94 -7.37 2.62
CA ASP A 21 9.30 -6.62 3.70
C ASP A 21 8.02 -5.92 3.20
N VAL A 22 8.08 -5.33 2.02
CA VAL A 22 6.93 -4.60 1.44
C VAL A 22 5.83 -5.58 1.01
N ALA A 23 6.22 -6.72 0.43
CA ALA A 23 5.26 -7.76 0.05
C ALA A 23 4.54 -8.34 1.28
N VAL A 24 5.26 -8.61 2.35
CA VAL A 24 4.67 -9.08 3.61
C VAL A 24 3.73 -8.02 4.18
N PHE A 25 4.15 -6.76 4.17
CA PHE A 25 3.33 -5.66 4.67
C PHE A 25 1.98 -5.60 3.97
N TYR A 26 1.97 -5.51 2.64
CA TYR A 26 0.72 -5.39 1.90
C TYR A 26 -0.07 -6.70 1.87
N GLY A 27 0.61 -7.84 1.87
CA GLY A 27 -0.06 -9.14 1.98
C GLY A 27 -0.88 -9.24 3.26
N GLU A 28 -0.29 -8.86 4.39
CA GLU A 28 -0.98 -8.88 5.68
C GLU A 28 -2.05 -7.79 5.78
N LEU A 29 -1.72 -6.57 5.33
CA LEU A 29 -2.66 -5.45 5.45
C LEU A 29 -3.91 -5.67 4.61
N LEU A 30 -3.75 -6.16 3.37
CA LEU A 30 -4.82 -6.25 2.39
C LEU A 30 -5.40 -7.67 2.25
N GLY A 31 -4.84 -8.66 2.93
CA GLY A 31 -5.29 -10.03 2.81
C GLY A 31 -4.96 -10.65 1.46
N LEU A 32 -3.79 -10.34 0.90
CA LEU A 32 -3.36 -10.84 -0.39
C LEU A 32 -2.31 -11.94 -0.21
N ASN A 33 -2.27 -12.87 -1.16
CA ASN A 33 -1.31 -13.97 -1.17
C ASN A 33 -0.10 -13.62 -2.02
N HIS A 34 1.08 -14.13 -1.64
CA HIS A 34 2.32 -13.94 -2.38
C HIS A 34 3.30 -15.07 -2.05
N ASP A 35 4.37 -15.16 -2.83
CA ASP A 35 5.40 -16.19 -2.69
C ASP A 35 6.76 -15.63 -2.24
N ALA A 36 6.79 -14.46 -1.65
CA ALA A 36 8.04 -13.80 -1.24
C ALA A 36 8.89 -14.67 -0.29
N ASP A 37 8.23 -15.47 0.55
CA ASP A 37 8.92 -16.29 1.55
C ASP A 37 9.52 -17.57 0.99
N VAL A 38 9.11 -18.00 -0.20
CA VAL A 38 9.63 -19.22 -0.84
C VAL A 38 10.75 -18.94 -1.83
N ALA A 39 10.99 -17.66 -2.15
CA ALA A 39 12.04 -17.28 -3.07
C ALA A 39 13.41 -17.43 -2.40
N ASP A 40 14.38 -18.00 -3.10
CA ASP A 40 15.77 -18.06 -2.66
C ASP A 40 16.40 -16.66 -2.82
N GLY A 41 17.07 -16.19 -1.74
CA GLY A 41 17.74 -14.90 -1.77
C GLY A 41 16.76 -13.73 -1.78
N GLU A 42 17.23 -12.60 -2.32
CA GLU A 42 16.44 -11.38 -2.39
C GLU A 42 15.54 -11.39 -3.63
N PRO A 43 14.21 -11.40 -3.49
CA PRO A 43 13.34 -11.40 -4.66
C PRO A 43 13.44 -10.08 -5.41
N GLN A 44 13.40 -10.16 -6.76
CA GLN A 44 13.43 -8.99 -7.64
C GLN A 44 12.02 -8.48 -7.94
N TRP A 45 11.02 -9.35 -7.87
CA TRP A 45 9.64 -9.05 -8.22
C TRP A 45 8.73 -9.99 -7.46
N VAL A 46 7.70 -9.44 -6.83
CA VAL A 46 6.68 -10.23 -6.12
C VAL A 46 5.32 -9.69 -6.50
N GLU A 47 4.42 -10.59 -6.90
CA GLU A 47 3.03 -10.25 -7.18
C GLU A 47 2.15 -10.66 -6.00
N LEU A 48 1.23 -9.77 -5.64
CA LEU A 48 0.25 -10.04 -4.59
C LEU A 48 -1.10 -10.26 -5.24
N VAL A 49 -1.70 -11.41 -4.96
CA VAL A 49 -2.91 -11.87 -5.64
C VAL A 49 -4.07 -12.00 -4.66
N ASP A 50 -5.28 -11.74 -5.16
CA ASP A 50 -6.49 -11.95 -4.36
C ASP A 50 -6.95 -13.40 -4.43
N SER A 51 -8.06 -13.71 -3.77
CA SER A 51 -8.59 -15.07 -3.70
C SER A 51 -9.09 -15.60 -5.05
N ALA A 52 -9.34 -14.71 -6.01
CA ALA A 52 -9.73 -15.09 -7.37
C ALA A 52 -8.51 -15.26 -8.29
N GLY A 53 -7.30 -15.06 -7.79
CA GLY A 53 -6.06 -15.21 -8.56
C GLY A 53 -5.67 -13.97 -9.36
N ALA A 54 -6.36 -12.84 -9.18
CA ALA A 54 -5.99 -11.61 -9.86
C ALA A 54 -4.87 -10.89 -9.13
N VAL A 55 -3.86 -10.44 -9.87
CA VAL A 55 -2.77 -9.64 -9.31
C VAL A 55 -3.33 -8.24 -8.99
N ARG A 56 -3.21 -7.84 -7.73
CA ARG A 56 -3.73 -6.55 -7.28
C ARG A 56 -2.62 -5.52 -7.06
N LEU A 57 -1.41 -5.98 -6.84
CA LEU A 57 -0.26 -5.14 -6.58
C LEU A 57 1.00 -5.94 -6.86
N ALA A 58 2.04 -5.30 -7.36
CA ALA A 58 3.36 -5.92 -7.46
C ALA A 58 4.40 -5.05 -6.76
N VAL A 59 5.49 -5.68 -6.35
CA VAL A 59 6.63 -5.01 -5.73
C VAL A 59 7.87 -5.34 -6.53
N GLN A 60 8.60 -4.31 -6.92
CA GLN A 60 9.80 -4.41 -7.75
C GLN A 60 11.03 -3.92 -6.99
N ARG A 61 12.13 -4.68 -7.07
CA ARG A 61 13.35 -4.28 -6.40
C ARG A 61 14.03 -3.13 -7.11
N VAL A 62 14.52 -2.16 -6.31
CA VAL A 62 15.39 -1.07 -6.75
C VAL A 62 16.59 -0.99 -5.80
N ASP A 63 17.70 -0.40 -6.27
CA ASP A 63 18.91 -0.30 -5.45
C ASP A 63 18.78 0.77 -4.36
N SER A 64 18.04 1.83 -4.64
CA SER A 64 17.82 2.90 -3.67
C SER A 64 16.46 3.55 -3.92
N LEU A 65 15.86 4.10 -2.87
CA LEU A 65 14.57 4.75 -2.95
C LEU A 65 14.51 5.84 -1.87
N THR A 66 14.18 7.06 -2.30
CA THR A 66 14.01 8.18 -1.39
C THR A 66 12.59 8.19 -0.85
N ARG A 67 12.46 8.18 0.48
CA ARG A 67 11.14 8.21 1.13
C ARG A 67 10.48 9.56 0.91
N THR A 68 9.14 9.56 0.83
CA THR A 68 8.41 10.83 0.80
C THR A 68 8.64 11.61 2.09
N THR A 69 8.69 12.93 1.97
CA THR A 69 8.70 13.85 3.12
C THR A 69 7.35 14.52 3.32
N TRP A 70 6.35 14.08 2.54
CA TRP A 70 5.01 14.65 2.65
C TRP A 70 4.54 14.67 4.13
N PRO A 71 3.94 15.75 4.63
CA PRO A 71 3.42 16.91 3.90
C PRO A 71 4.45 17.98 3.51
N SER A 72 5.73 17.80 3.81
CA SER A 72 6.76 18.68 3.27
C SER A 72 6.86 18.48 1.75
N PRO A 73 7.02 19.55 0.95
CA PRO A 73 7.09 19.42 -0.51
C PRO A 73 8.46 18.96 -1.04
N ASP A 74 9.45 18.75 -0.17
CA ASP A 74 10.81 18.41 -0.61
C ASP A 74 10.86 17.10 -1.39
N VAL A 75 10.19 16.05 -0.89
CA VAL A 75 10.00 14.80 -1.61
C VAL A 75 8.50 14.51 -1.59
N PRO A 76 7.79 14.85 -2.67
CA PRO A 76 6.33 14.71 -2.69
C PRO A 76 5.89 13.26 -2.80
N MET A 77 4.60 13.04 -2.66
CA MET A 77 4.01 11.70 -2.82
C MET A 77 4.20 11.13 -4.22
N GLN A 78 4.09 11.96 -5.24
CA GLN A 78 3.98 11.65 -6.66
C GLN A 78 2.77 10.77 -6.98
N LEU A 79 2.74 9.57 -6.44
CA LEU A 79 1.65 8.61 -6.56
C LEU A 79 1.41 7.98 -5.20
N HIS A 80 0.17 7.74 -4.86
CA HIS A 80 -0.15 7.00 -3.64
C HIS A 80 -1.38 6.13 -3.85
N LEU A 81 -1.47 5.07 -3.07
CA LEU A 81 -2.60 4.16 -3.08
C LEU A 81 -3.61 4.60 -2.02
N GLU A 82 -4.89 4.31 -2.28
CA GLU A 82 -5.95 4.58 -1.31
C GLU A 82 -6.74 3.31 -1.07
N PHE A 83 -6.94 2.99 0.21
CA PHE A 83 -7.69 1.82 0.63
C PHE A 83 -8.87 2.27 1.48
N ILE A 84 -10.02 1.67 1.25
CA ILE A 84 -11.25 2.04 1.93
C ILE A 84 -11.73 0.88 2.80
N VAL A 85 -12.25 1.22 3.97
CA VAL A 85 -12.91 0.29 4.88
C VAL A 85 -14.33 0.77 5.15
N ASP A 86 -15.15 -0.10 5.75
CA ASP A 86 -16.59 0.12 5.79
C ASP A 86 -17.06 0.96 6.99
N SER A 87 -16.21 1.17 7.98
CA SER A 87 -16.59 1.91 9.18
C SER A 87 -15.40 2.60 9.82
N ARG A 88 -15.70 3.59 10.68
CA ARG A 88 -14.67 4.27 11.47
C ARG A 88 -13.95 3.29 12.40
N ASP A 89 -14.67 2.36 13.02
CA ASP A 89 -14.05 1.39 13.91
C ASP A 89 -13.06 0.49 13.16
N GLU A 90 -13.41 0.06 11.96
CA GLU A 90 -12.51 -0.71 11.12
C GLU A 90 -11.30 0.14 10.69
N LEU A 91 -11.51 1.42 10.39
CA LEU A 91 -10.42 2.30 10.03
C LEU A 91 -9.38 2.37 11.15
N LEU A 92 -9.82 2.63 12.37
CA LEU A 92 -8.90 2.74 13.51
C LEU A 92 -8.16 1.41 13.76
N ARG A 93 -8.86 0.30 13.63
CA ARG A 93 -8.27 -1.04 13.80
C ARG A 93 -7.21 -1.31 12.75
N HIS A 94 -7.47 -0.97 11.48
CA HIS A 94 -6.53 -1.22 10.40
C HIS A 94 -5.35 -0.26 10.41
N VAL A 95 -5.52 0.97 10.87
CA VAL A 95 -4.40 1.88 11.09
C VAL A 95 -3.45 1.32 12.15
N GLU A 96 -4.00 0.81 13.25
CA GLU A 96 -3.20 0.18 14.29
C GLU A 96 -2.44 -1.05 13.75
N ARG A 97 -3.12 -1.90 12.97
CA ARG A 97 -2.48 -3.05 12.31
C ARG A 97 -1.38 -2.61 11.36
N ALA A 98 -1.64 -1.59 10.54
CA ALA A 98 -0.62 -1.08 9.61
C ALA A 98 0.62 -0.62 10.35
N CYS A 99 0.46 0.11 11.46
CA CYS A 99 1.59 0.56 12.26
C CYS A 99 2.35 -0.62 12.88
N ALA A 100 1.65 -1.65 13.35
CA ALA A 100 2.27 -2.86 13.87
C ALA A 100 3.07 -3.60 12.80
N LEU A 101 2.66 -3.48 11.53
CA LEU A 101 3.35 -4.08 10.38
C LEU A 101 4.50 -3.22 9.83
N GLY A 102 4.72 -2.03 10.38
CA GLY A 102 5.84 -1.19 9.99
C GLY A 102 5.49 0.13 9.33
N ALA A 103 4.21 0.48 9.22
CA ALA A 103 3.82 1.78 8.67
C ALA A 103 4.02 2.90 9.68
N ILE A 104 4.11 4.12 9.17
CA ILE A 104 4.23 5.34 9.96
C ILE A 104 3.10 6.28 9.57
N VAL A 105 2.38 6.82 10.56
CA VAL A 105 1.33 7.80 10.29
C VAL A 105 1.96 9.14 9.93
N LEU A 106 1.61 9.67 8.77
CA LEU A 106 2.07 10.98 8.30
C LEU A 106 1.06 12.07 8.63
N MET A 107 -0.22 11.75 8.60
CA MET A 107 -1.28 12.72 8.90
C MET A 107 -2.55 11.99 9.34
N ASP A 108 -3.20 12.53 10.37
CA ASP A 108 -4.44 12.01 10.94
C ASP A 108 -5.57 13.02 10.65
N ARG A 109 -6.49 12.63 9.77
CA ARG A 109 -7.72 13.38 9.49
C ARG A 109 -8.95 12.57 9.88
N SER A 110 -8.86 11.84 10.98
CA SER A 110 -9.95 10.99 11.45
C SER A 110 -11.10 11.77 12.07
N ASP A 111 -10.93 13.05 12.33
CA ASP A 111 -11.97 13.93 12.87
C ASP A 111 -12.84 14.59 11.82
N GLU A 112 -12.54 14.39 10.52
CA GLU A 112 -13.39 14.90 9.45
C GLU A 112 -14.74 14.18 9.42
N ARG A 113 -15.79 14.91 9.04
CA ARG A 113 -17.16 14.43 9.18
C ARG A 113 -17.54 13.38 8.13
N ASP A 114 -17.28 13.69 6.86
CA ASP A 114 -17.81 12.90 5.74
C ASP A 114 -16.84 11.82 5.29
N GLU A 115 -15.57 12.02 5.48
CA GLU A 115 -14.53 11.09 5.09
C GLU A 115 -13.39 11.18 6.10
N GLN A 116 -13.19 10.12 6.85
CA GLN A 116 -12.09 10.02 7.80
C GLN A 116 -10.90 9.40 7.09
N VAL A 117 -9.76 10.05 7.13
CA VAL A 117 -8.57 9.63 6.37
C VAL A 117 -7.35 9.63 7.28
N PHE A 118 -6.57 8.56 7.20
CA PHE A 118 -5.19 8.54 7.68
C PHE A 118 -4.27 8.45 6.47
N VAL A 119 -3.22 9.26 6.46
CA VAL A 119 -2.14 9.15 5.49
C VAL A 119 -0.98 8.48 6.20
N LEU A 120 -0.48 7.39 5.63
CA LEU A 120 0.62 6.62 6.20
C LEU A 120 1.71 6.43 5.16
N ALA A 121 2.90 6.04 5.62
CA ALA A 121 3.97 5.57 4.75
C ALA A 121 4.20 4.09 5.03
N ASP A 122 4.38 3.31 3.96
CA ASP A 122 4.70 1.89 4.08
C ASP A 122 6.18 1.69 4.49
N PRO A 123 6.66 0.44 4.72
CA PRO A 123 8.05 0.24 5.12
C PRO A 123 9.09 0.77 4.12
N ALA A 124 8.75 0.87 2.84
CA ALA A 124 9.64 1.47 1.84
C ALA A 124 9.56 2.98 1.80
N GLY A 125 8.57 3.58 2.48
CA GLY A 125 8.36 5.02 2.50
C GLY A 125 7.38 5.54 1.47
N HIS A 126 6.62 4.66 0.79
CA HIS A 126 5.55 5.08 -0.10
C HIS A 126 4.35 5.54 0.69
N PRO A 127 3.73 6.66 0.32
CA PRO A 127 2.51 7.10 0.99
C PRO A 127 1.30 6.27 0.53
N PHE A 128 0.38 6.04 1.44
CA PHE A 128 -0.92 5.47 1.13
C PHE A 128 -1.94 6.00 2.12
N CYS A 129 -3.21 5.93 1.75
CA CYS A 129 -4.30 6.36 2.61
C CYS A 129 -5.15 5.17 3.01
N LEU A 130 -5.60 5.17 4.26
CA LEU A 130 -6.68 4.34 4.75
C LEU A 130 -7.83 5.27 5.10
N LEU A 131 -9.02 4.98 4.60
CA LEU A 131 -10.15 5.88 4.79
C LEU A 131 -11.48 5.14 4.94
N SER A 132 -12.44 5.84 5.52
CA SER A 132 -13.84 5.42 5.56
C SER A 132 -14.73 6.59 5.17
N ARG A 133 -15.85 6.27 4.53
CA ARG A 133 -16.86 7.23 4.09
C ARG A 133 -18.18 6.83 4.71
N VAL A 134 -18.41 7.23 5.93
CA VAL A 134 -19.63 6.84 6.65
C VAL A 134 -20.61 7.97 6.71
#